data_f0c27dd3e66650d34e39847b5d836d17
#
_entry.id   f0c27dd3e66650d34e39847b5d836d17
#
_cell.length_a   1.000
_cell.length_b   1.000
_cell.length_c   1.000
_cell.angle_alpha   90.00
_cell.angle_beta   90.00
_cell.angle_gamma   90.00
#
_symmetry.space_group_name_H-M   'P 1'
#
loop_
_entity.id
_entity.type
_entity.pdbx_description
1 polymer ?
#
loop_
_entity_poly.entity_id
_entity_poly.type
_entity_poly.pdbx_seq_one_letter_code
_entity_poly.pdbx_strand_id
1 'polypeptide(L)'
;MRPALREVSAGRVGATTDRRTLRSRAALRDALAAEIERTGDLSKVTVTSVAESAGLTRRTFYSHFRDIPDLVVQIEDETLEELVPLVRGLAAVHLDELQDSIGELDPCPGSIELLEYFKARGSYLGALLGDGGDPAFARRMETVVRDQVKARAMQGLDLGALGPFFDYYLTFTISA
;
A
#
# COMPACT_ATOMS: atom_id res chain seq x y z
N MET A 1 -34.34 22.71 -42.24
CA MET A 1 -33.23 23.48 -41.62
C MET A 1 -32.84 22.77 -40.34
N ARG A 2 -31.77 22.01 -40.35
CA ARG A 2 -31.24 21.24 -39.20
C ARG A 2 -30.11 22.04 -38.56
N PRO A 3 -30.04 22.19 -37.24
CA PRO A 3 -28.78 22.57 -36.61
C PRO A 3 -28.04 21.35 -36.06
N ALA A 4 -26.80 21.38 -36.35
CA ALA A 4 -25.68 20.56 -36.17
C ALA A 4 -25.40 19.99 -34.75
N LEU A 5 -24.94 18.78 -34.79
CA LEU A 5 -24.18 18.04 -33.79
C LEU A 5 -22.92 18.81 -33.34
N ARG A 6 -22.84 19.09 -32.04
CA ARG A 6 -21.60 19.53 -31.41
C ARG A 6 -21.57 19.10 -29.92
N GLU A 7 -21.43 17.82 -29.69
CA GLU A 7 -21.11 17.33 -28.35
C GLU A 7 -20.45 15.94 -28.47
N VAL A 8 -19.17 15.86 -28.70
CA VAL A 8 -18.31 14.71 -28.34
C VAL A 8 -16.84 15.17 -28.35
N SER A 9 -16.40 15.90 -27.36
CA SER A 9 -14.95 16.19 -27.21
C SER A 9 -14.46 16.30 -25.75
N ALA A 10 -15.33 16.49 -24.77
CA ALA A 10 -14.90 16.71 -23.40
C ALA A 10 -14.44 15.41 -22.67
N GLY A 11 -15.03 14.27 -22.96
CA GLY A 11 -14.73 13.01 -22.27
C GLY A 11 -13.37 12.38 -22.61
N ARG A 12 -12.83 12.65 -23.82
CA ARG A 12 -11.55 12.05 -24.26
C ARG A 12 -10.32 12.77 -23.70
N VAL A 13 -10.40 14.05 -23.48
CA VAL A 13 -9.28 14.85 -22.95
C VAL A 13 -9.06 14.54 -21.47
N GLY A 14 -10.10 14.41 -20.67
CA GLY A 14 -10.03 14.05 -19.25
C GLY A 14 -9.41 12.68 -19.03
N ALA A 15 -9.88 11.65 -19.72
CA ALA A 15 -9.38 10.28 -19.60
C ALA A 15 -7.92 10.10 -20.06
N THR A 16 -7.42 10.93 -20.97
CA THR A 16 -6.03 10.88 -21.43
C THR A 16 -5.10 11.58 -20.44
N THR A 17 -5.54 12.69 -19.85
CA THR A 17 -4.80 13.43 -18.81
C THR A 17 -4.67 12.58 -17.56
N ASP A 18 -5.76 11.93 -17.16
CA ASP A 18 -5.79 11.04 -15.98
C ASP A 18 -4.81 9.86 -16.15
N ARG A 19 -4.83 9.17 -17.28
CA ARG A 19 -3.89 8.08 -17.57
C ARG A 19 -2.43 8.54 -17.58
N ARG A 20 -2.13 9.75 -18.07
CA ARG A 20 -0.77 10.28 -18.05
C ARG A 20 -0.32 10.59 -16.62
N THR A 21 -1.19 11.16 -15.82
CA THR A 21 -0.97 11.45 -14.42
C THR A 21 -0.66 10.17 -13.64
N LEU A 22 -1.48 9.13 -13.78
CA LEU A 22 -1.26 7.83 -13.13
C LEU A 22 0.08 7.20 -13.53
N ARG A 23 0.44 7.24 -14.82
CA ARG A 23 1.75 6.72 -15.29
C ARG A 23 2.92 7.49 -14.69
N SER A 24 2.84 8.82 -14.64
CA SER A 24 3.89 9.65 -14.06
C SER A 24 4.05 9.38 -12.56
N ARG A 25 2.95 9.24 -11.82
CA ARG A 25 2.98 8.88 -10.40
C ARG A 25 3.62 7.51 -10.17
N ALA A 26 3.24 6.50 -10.96
CA ALA A 26 3.82 5.16 -10.88
C ALA A 26 5.33 5.18 -11.18
N ALA A 27 5.75 5.87 -12.23
CA ALA A 27 7.18 6.00 -12.57
C ALA A 27 7.99 6.69 -11.47
N LEU A 28 7.44 7.72 -10.82
CA LEU A 28 8.09 8.43 -9.70
C LEU A 28 8.18 7.55 -8.45
N ARG A 29 7.17 6.72 -8.17
CA ARG A 29 7.18 5.75 -7.08
C ARG A 29 8.25 4.68 -7.29
N ASP A 30 8.30 4.08 -8.49
CA ASP A 30 9.27 3.05 -8.82
C ASP A 30 10.71 3.61 -8.82
N ALA A 31 10.88 4.86 -9.28
CA ALA A 31 12.16 5.57 -9.22
C ALA A 31 12.59 5.89 -7.78
N LEU A 32 11.65 6.25 -6.89
CA LEU A 32 11.93 6.44 -5.47
C LEU A 32 12.51 5.14 -4.87
N ALA A 33 11.88 4.00 -5.13
CA ALA A 33 12.36 2.71 -4.65
C ALA A 33 13.79 2.40 -5.14
N ALA A 34 14.04 2.56 -6.44
CA ALA A 34 15.38 2.35 -7.02
C ALA A 34 16.42 3.28 -6.40
N GLU A 35 16.08 4.53 -6.09
CA GLU A 35 16.98 5.48 -5.46
C GLU A 35 17.24 5.16 -3.98
N ILE A 36 16.26 4.65 -3.24
CA ILE A 36 16.46 4.16 -1.86
C ILE A 36 17.42 2.95 -1.89
N GLU A 37 17.18 1.97 -2.75
CA GLU A 37 18.05 0.81 -2.90
C GLU A 37 19.48 1.20 -3.29
N ARG A 38 19.64 2.13 -4.22
CA ARG A 38 20.95 2.62 -4.68
C ARG A 38 21.71 3.37 -3.61
N THR A 39 21.05 4.19 -2.80
CA THR A 39 21.69 5.02 -1.75
C THR A 39 21.79 4.31 -0.41
N GLY A 40 20.97 3.27 -0.19
CA GLY A 40 20.80 2.60 1.10
C GLY A 40 20.17 3.48 2.17
N ASP A 41 19.60 4.65 1.81
CA ASP A 41 19.12 5.63 2.78
C ASP A 41 18.17 6.64 2.13
N LEU A 42 16.90 6.61 2.52
CA LEU A 42 15.86 7.54 2.04
C LEU A 42 16.26 9.01 2.23
N SER A 43 16.99 9.34 3.30
CA SER A 43 17.40 10.73 3.57
C SER A 43 18.35 11.30 2.52
N LYS A 44 19.01 10.46 1.73
CA LYS A 44 19.92 10.84 0.64
C LYS A 44 19.23 10.97 -0.71
N VAL A 45 17.97 10.56 -0.81
CA VAL A 45 17.20 10.64 -2.05
C VAL A 45 16.78 12.08 -2.34
N THR A 46 16.91 12.51 -3.58
CA THR A 46 16.61 13.87 -4.01
C THR A 46 15.55 13.91 -5.11
N VAL A 47 14.82 15.03 -5.22
CA VAL A 47 13.87 15.24 -6.33
C VAL A 47 14.56 15.10 -7.70
N THR A 48 15.80 15.54 -7.81
CA THR A 48 16.57 15.45 -9.06
C THR A 48 16.83 14.00 -9.41
N SER A 49 17.36 13.19 -8.48
CA SER A 49 17.68 11.79 -8.74
C SER A 49 16.43 10.98 -9.06
N VAL A 50 15.32 11.17 -8.33
CA VAL A 50 14.04 10.49 -8.61
C VAL A 50 13.46 10.89 -9.96
N ALA A 51 13.46 12.18 -10.32
CA ALA A 51 12.95 12.63 -11.61
C ALA A 51 13.78 12.06 -12.78
N GLU A 52 15.11 12.07 -12.67
CA GLU A 52 16.03 11.51 -13.67
C GLU A 52 15.84 10.00 -13.81
N SER A 53 15.78 9.27 -12.70
CA SER A 53 15.54 7.82 -12.67
C SER A 53 14.18 7.45 -13.28
N ALA A 54 13.15 8.28 -13.07
CA ALA A 54 11.83 8.11 -13.68
C ALA A 54 11.77 8.50 -15.18
N GLY A 55 12.83 9.05 -15.76
CA GLY A 55 12.81 9.63 -17.10
C GLY A 55 11.89 10.84 -17.25
N LEU A 56 11.67 11.58 -16.15
CA LEU A 56 10.78 12.72 -16.06
C LEU A 56 11.55 14.00 -15.73
N THR A 57 10.90 15.15 -15.97
CA THR A 57 11.46 16.44 -15.57
C THR A 57 11.12 16.78 -14.12
N ARG A 58 11.95 17.57 -13.45
CA ARG A 58 11.63 18.12 -12.11
C ARG A 58 10.30 18.88 -12.10
N ARG A 59 9.96 19.57 -13.19
CA ARG A 59 8.65 20.23 -13.35
C ARG A 59 7.51 19.21 -13.28
N THR A 60 7.67 18.06 -13.91
CA THR A 60 6.68 16.97 -13.82
C THR A 60 6.57 16.43 -12.40
N PHE A 61 7.69 16.25 -11.69
CA PHE A 61 7.69 15.88 -10.27
C PHE A 61 6.84 16.87 -9.45
N TYR A 62 7.17 18.18 -9.54
CA TYR A 62 6.48 19.22 -8.78
C TYR A 62 5.01 19.45 -9.19
N SER A 63 4.57 18.90 -10.31
CA SER A 63 3.13 18.87 -10.66
C SER A 63 2.34 17.80 -9.93
N HIS A 64 3.02 16.84 -9.27
CA HIS A 64 2.41 15.74 -8.53
C HIS A 64 2.71 15.80 -7.02
N PHE A 65 3.93 16.19 -6.65
CA PHE A 65 4.44 16.15 -5.28
C PHE A 65 5.22 17.41 -4.95
N ARG A 66 5.18 17.85 -3.69
CA ARG A 66 5.91 19.05 -3.22
C ARG A 66 7.41 18.76 -3.06
N ASP A 67 7.74 17.59 -2.52
CA ASP A 67 9.10 17.15 -2.20
C ASP A 67 9.13 15.62 -2.03
N ILE A 68 10.28 15.05 -1.65
CA ILE A 68 10.43 13.61 -1.40
C ILE A 68 9.57 13.14 -0.22
N PRO A 69 9.55 13.81 0.94
CA PRO A 69 8.64 13.45 2.02
C PRO A 69 7.16 13.39 1.60
N ASP A 70 6.69 14.34 0.80
CA ASP A 70 5.32 14.34 0.30
C ASP A 70 5.03 13.13 -0.62
N LEU A 71 5.99 12.77 -1.48
CA LEU A 71 5.90 11.57 -2.32
C LEU A 71 5.82 10.30 -1.42
N VAL A 72 6.68 10.19 -0.42
CA VAL A 72 6.70 9.07 0.52
C VAL A 72 5.36 8.94 1.25
N VAL A 73 4.90 10.02 1.89
CA VAL A 73 3.64 10.02 2.65
C VAL A 73 2.45 9.60 1.78
N GLN A 74 2.37 10.10 0.53
CA GLN A 74 1.26 9.72 -0.35
C GLN A 74 1.32 8.24 -0.76
N ILE A 75 2.51 7.67 -1.01
CA ILE A 75 2.65 6.23 -1.28
C ILE A 75 2.24 5.40 -0.08
N GLU A 76 2.65 5.81 1.11
CA GLU A 76 2.34 5.11 2.36
C GLU A 76 0.85 5.14 2.68
N ASP A 77 0.22 6.29 2.53
CA ASP A 77 -1.21 6.46 2.78
C ASP A 77 -2.04 5.64 1.77
N GLU A 78 -1.71 5.71 0.47
CA GLU A 78 -2.34 4.89 -0.57
C GLU A 78 -2.17 3.39 -0.26
N THR A 79 -0.99 2.98 0.20
CA THR A 79 -0.71 1.59 0.58
C THR A 79 -1.57 1.12 1.76
N LEU A 80 -1.68 1.95 2.80
CA LEU A 80 -2.50 1.62 3.98
C LEU A 80 -3.99 1.57 3.63
N GLU A 81 -4.48 2.50 2.81
CA GLU A 81 -5.87 2.50 2.33
C GLU A 81 -6.21 1.23 1.54
N GLU A 82 -5.30 0.76 0.70
CA GLU A 82 -5.47 -0.47 -0.08
C GLU A 82 -5.32 -1.74 0.77
N LEU A 83 -4.44 -1.73 1.78
CA LEU A 83 -4.15 -2.88 2.64
C LEU A 83 -5.28 -3.18 3.63
N VAL A 84 -5.92 -2.16 4.21
CA VAL A 84 -6.97 -2.31 5.22
C VAL A 84 -8.09 -3.26 4.80
N PRO A 85 -8.72 -3.13 3.61
CA PRO A 85 -9.78 -4.06 3.21
C PRO A 85 -9.28 -5.50 3.01
N LEU A 86 -8.04 -5.71 2.56
CA LEU A 86 -7.45 -7.04 2.39
C LEU A 86 -7.22 -7.72 3.74
N VAL A 87 -6.62 -7.01 4.69
CA VAL A 87 -6.41 -7.52 6.05
C VAL A 87 -7.74 -7.79 6.75
N ARG A 88 -8.73 -6.93 6.56
CA ARG A 88 -10.09 -7.13 7.10
C ARG A 88 -10.75 -8.37 6.50
N GLY A 89 -10.61 -8.60 5.19
CA GLY A 89 -11.10 -9.80 4.53
C GLY A 89 -10.48 -11.06 5.11
N LEU A 90 -9.15 -11.08 5.25
CA LEU A 90 -8.43 -12.18 5.86
C LEU A 90 -8.83 -12.42 7.33
N ALA A 91 -8.96 -11.36 8.11
CA ALA A 91 -9.38 -11.44 9.51
C ALA A 91 -10.85 -11.85 9.67
N ALA A 92 -11.69 -11.78 8.65
CA ALA A 92 -13.09 -12.18 8.68
C ALA A 92 -13.31 -13.69 8.48
N VAL A 93 -12.29 -14.45 8.11
CA VAL A 93 -12.34 -15.90 7.92
C VAL A 93 -12.75 -16.59 9.24
N HIS A 94 -13.71 -17.49 9.15
CA HIS A 94 -14.16 -18.26 10.31
C HIS A 94 -13.21 -19.41 10.62
N LEU A 95 -13.20 -19.85 11.90
CA LEU A 95 -12.31 -20.92 12.38
C LEU A 95 -12.58 -22.27 11.68
N ASP A 96 -13.83 -22.55 11.31
CA ASP A 96 -14.21 -23.73 10.54
C ASP A 96 -13.63 -23.70 9.12
N GLU A 97 -13.78 -22.57 8.41
CA GLU A 97 -13.17 -22.37 7.08
C GLU A 97 -11.63 -22.50 7.14
N LEU A 98 -11.03 -22.01 8.23
CA LEU A 98 -9.59 -22.13 8.44
C LEU A 98 -9.17 -23.60 8.68
N GLN A 99 -9.96 -24.35 9.46
CA GLN A 99 -9.71 -25.78 9.71
C GLN A 99 -9.86 -26.60 8.43
N ASP A 100 -10.89 -26.31 7.63
CA ASP A 100 -11.12 -26.97 6.34
C ASP A 100 -9.95 -26.70 5.37
N SER A 101 -9.53 -25.45 5.23
CA SER A 101 -8.39 -25.07 4.39
C SER A 101 -7.10 -25.79 4.82
N ILE A 102 -6.82 -25.89 6.13
CA ILE A 102 -5.65 -26.61 6.67
C ILE A 102 -5.77 -28.12 6.38
N GLY A 103 -6.97 -28.70 6.55
CA GLY A 103 -7.21 -30.12 6.31
C GLY A 103 -7.06 -30.51 4.84
N GLU A 104 -7.44 -29.64 3.92
CA GLU A 104 -7.36 -29.85 2.49
C GLU A 104 -6.03 -29.35 1.87
N LEU A 105 -5.15 -28.72 2.66
CA LEU A 105 -3.93 -28.04 2.20
C LEU A 105 -4.21 -26.90 1.19
N ASP A 106 -5.40 -26.32 1.28
CA ASP A 106 -5.78 -25.16 0.48
C ASP A 106 -5.37 -23.85 1.14
N PRO A 107 -5.08 -22.81 0.34
CA PRO A 107 -4.78 -21.48 0.89
C PRO A 107 -5.97 -20.93 1.69
N CYS A 108 -5.68 -20.32 2.82
CA CYS A 108 -6.69 -19.60 3.60
C CYS A 108 -7.39 -18.54 2.73
N PRO A 109 -8.73 -18.44 2.76
CA PRO A 109 -9.47 -17.43 2.02
C PRO A 109 -8.92 -16.02 2.26
N GLY A 110 -8.71 -15.25 1.20
CA GLY A 110 -8.13 -13.90 1.26
C GLY A 110 -6.60 -13.83 1.33
N SER A 111 -5.91 -14.96 1.59
CA SER A 111 -4.44 -14.97 1.67
C SER A 111 -3.78 -14.80 0.28
N ILE A 112 -4.38 -15.34 -0.76
CA ILE A 112 -3.87 -15.22 -2.13
C ILE A 112 -3.92 -13.76 -2.58
N GLU A 113 -5.03 -13.08 -2.37
CA GLU A 113 -5.21 -11.66 -2.71
C GLU A 113 -4.20 -10.78 -1.98
N LEU A 114 -3.94 -11.07 -0.71
CA LEU A 114 -2.93 -10.35 0.07
C LEU A 114 -1.52 -10.61 -0.46
N LEU A 115 -1.17 -11.85 -0.80
CA LEU A 115 0.13 -12.19 -1.39
C LEU A 115 0.31 -11.57 -2.78
N GLU A 116 -0.72 -11.58 -3.61
CA GLU A 116 -0.69 -10.91 -4.93
C GLU A 116 -0.53 -9.40 -4.78
N TYR A 117 -1.19 -8.81 -3.79
CA TYR A 117 -1.02 -7.40 -3.46
C TYR A 117 0.45 -7.07 -3.16
N PHE A 118 1.09 -7.81 -2.25
CA PHE A 118 2.50 -7.60 -1.92
C PHE A 118 3.42 -7.91 -3.09
N LYS A 119 3.16 -8.97 -3.86
CA LYS A 119 3.92 -9.30 -5.06
C LYS A 119 3.90 -8.19 -6.10
N ALA A 120 2.73 -7.62 -6.36
CA ALA A 120 2.58 -6.54 -7.33
C ALA A 120 3.27 -5.23 -6.91
N ARG A 121 3.53 -5.05 -5.63
CA ARG A 121 4.09 -3.83 -5.02
C ARG A 121 5.47 -4.03 -4.40
N GLY A 122 6.03 -5.23 -4.54
CA GLY A 122 7.26 -5.66 -3.86
C GLY A 122 8.45 -4.74 -4.07
N SER A 123 8.58 -4.13 -5.26
CA SER A 123 9.69 -3.23 -5.56
C SER A 123 9.73 -2.02 -4.61
N TYR A 124 8.65 -1.27 -4.50
CA TYR A 124 8.65 -0.07 -3.66
C TYR A 124 8.37 -0.34 -2.19
N LEU A 125 7.56 -1.36 -1.87
CA LEU A 125 7.33 -1.75 -0.46
C LEU A 125 8.61 -2.30 0.17
N GLY A 126 9.38 -3.12 -0.54
CA GLY A 126 10.65 -3.61 -0.06
C GLY A 126 11.65 -2.49 0.26
N ALA A 127 11.71 -1.47 -0.61
CA ALA A 127 12.58 -0.32 -0.39
C ALA A 127 12.12 0.55 0.81
N LEU A 128 10.81 0.79 0.95
CA LEU A 128 10.27 1.63 2.03
C LEU A 128 10.27 0.93 3.40
N LEU A 129 10.05 -0.38 3.44
CA LEU A 129 10.03 -1.17 4.67
C LEU A 129 11.41 -1.70 5.08
N GLY A 130 12.39 -1.68 4.16
CA GLY A 130 13.75 -2.13 4.42
C GLY A 130 14.56 -1.13 5.27
N ASP A 131 15.80 -1.53 5.61
CA ASP A 131 16.69 -0.76 6.50
C ASP A 131 16.97 0.68 6.04
N GLY A 132 16.92 0.92 4.72
CA GLY A 132 17.13 2.25 4.13
C GLY A 132 15.85 3.08 3.96
N GLY A 133 14.68 2.54 4.31
CA GLY A 133 13.38 3.15 4.08
C GLY A 133 12.87 4.01 5.23
N ASP A 134 11.54 3.94 5.52
CA ASP A 134 10.92 4.67 6.63
C ASP A 134 10.48 3.73 7.77
N PRO A 135 11.20 3.70 8.90
CA PRO A 135 10.83 2.91 10.06
C PRO A 135 9.47 3.31 10.67
N ALA A 136 8.99 4.53 10.43
CA ALA A 136 7.68 4.96 10.90
C ALA A 136 6.57 4.30 10.08
N PHE A 137 6.79 4.07 8.78
CA PHE A 137 5.85 3.37 7.92
C PHE A 137 5.65 1.91 8.35
N ALA A 138 6.74 1.19 8.63
CA ALA A 138 6.67 -0.17 9.13
C ALA A 138 5.81 -0.26 10.41
N ARG A 139 6.03 0.64 11.37
CA ARG A 139 5.24 0.71 12.61
C ARG A 139 3.77 1.07 12.35
N ARG A 140 3.47 1.96 11.40
CA ARG A 140 2.09 2.30 11.02
C ARG A 140 1.39 1.10 10.38
N MET A 141 2.06 0.39 9.50
CA MET A 141 1.51 -0.82 8.86
C MET A 141 1.22 -1.92 9.91
N GLU A 142 2.17 -2.18 10.81
CA GLU A 142 1.98 -3.11 11.94
C GLU A 142 0.76 -2.74 12.78
N THR A 143 0.62 -1.46 13.14
CA THR A 143 -0.50 -0.96 13.93
C THR A 143 -1.83 -1.19 13.22
N VAL A 144 -1.91 -0.85 11.92
CA VAL A 144 -3.12 -1.04 11.12
C VAL A 144 -3.51 -2.51 11.05
N VAL A 145 -2.56 -3.41 10.78
CA VAL A 145 -2.81 -4.86 10.73
C VAL A 145 -3.31 -5.36 12.08
N ARG A 146 -2.61 -5.03 13.16
CA ARG A 146 -2.98 -5.41 14.53
C ARG A 146 -4.39 -4.93 14.89
N ASP A 147 -4.73 -3.68 14.58
CA ASP A 147 -6.04 -3.11 14.92
C ASP A 147 -7.18 -3.80 14.14
N GLN A 148 -6.98 -4.18 12.87
CA GLN A 148 -7.96 -4.93 12.11
C GLN A 148 -8.18 -6.34 12.68
N VAL A 149 -7.12 -7.05 13.00
CA VAL A 149 -7.18 -8.39 13.62
C VAL A 149 -7.84 -8.32 15.00
N LYS A 150 -7.46 -7.34 15.81
CA LYS A 150 -8.06 -7.11 17.13
C LYS A 150 -9.55 -6.80 17.04
N ALA A 151 -9.94 -5.89 16.17
CA ALA A 151 -11.35 -5.51 15.97
C ALA A 151 -12.21 -6.72 15.60
N ARG A 152 -11.67 -7.65 14.81
CA ARG A 152 -12.38 -8.88 14.42
C ARG A 152 -12.46 -9.87 15.57
N ALA A 153 -11.36 -10.11 16.29
CA ALA A 153 -11.32 -11.02 17.42
C ALA A 153 -12.31 -10.60 18.54
N MET A 154 -12.44 -9.30 18.77
CA MET A 154 -13.39 -8.76 19.77
C MET A 154 -14.86 -8.92 19.36
N GLN A 155 -15.18 -9.12 18.08
CA GLN A 155 -16.57 -9.34 17.64
C GLN A 155 -17.10 -10.74 17.92
N GLY A 156 -16.23 -11.72 18.20
CA GLY A 156 -16.61 -13.12 18.39
C GLY A 156 -16.22 -13.76 19.73
N LEU A 157 -15.41 -13.08 20.53
CA LEU A 157 -14.86 -13.62 21.79
C LEU A 157 -15.10 -12.63 22.93
N ASP A 158 -15.59 -13.14 24.06
CA ASP A 158 -15.52 -12.39 25.32
C ASP A 158 -14.08 -12.42 25.84
N LEU A 159 -13.30 -11.43 25.44
CA LEU A 159 -11.90 -11.28 25.81
C LEU A 159 -11.69 -10.59 27.17
N GLY A 160 -12.74 -10.37 27.97
CA GLY A 160 -12.70 -9.57 29.19
C GLY A 160 -11.51 -9.87 30.11
N ALA A 161 -11.26 -11.15 30.39
CA ALA A 161 -10.12 -11.57 31.22
C ALA A 161 -8.80 -11.80 30.46
N LEU A 162 -8.88 -12.03 29.15
CA LEU A 162 -7.74 -12.35 28.28
C LEU A 162 -7.24 -11.14 27.47
N GLY A 163 -7.96 -10.00 27.51
CA GLY A 163 -7.66 -8.84 26.68
C GLY A 163 -6.20 -8.39 26.69
N PRO A 164 -5.56 -8.21 27.86
CA PRO A 164 -4.15 -7.83 27.94
C PRO A 164 -3.20 -8.88 27.35
N PHE A 165 -3.48 -10.16 27.54
CA PHE A 165 -2.68 -11.26 27.01
C PHE A 165 -2.84 -11.37 25.49
N PHE A 166 -4.04 -11.11 24.98
CA PHE A 166 -4.33 -11.10 23.55
C PHE A 166 -3.61 -9.97 22.83
N ASP A 167 -3.58 -8.78 23.41
CA ASP A 167 -2.81 -7.65 22.88
C ASP A 167 -1.31 -7.95 22.82
N TYR A 168 -0.78 -8.58 23.88
CA TYR A 168 0.61 -9.01 23.94
C TYR A 168 0.92 -10.09 22.89
N TYR A 169 0.04 -11.07 22.72
CA TYR A 169 0.16 -12.14 21.74
C TYR A 169 0.16 -11.59 20.31
N LEU A 170 -0.78 -10.68 19.98
CA LEU A 170 -0.82 -10.04 18.67
C LEU A 170 0.43 -9.23 18.38
N THR A 171 0.90 -8.45 19.35
CA THR A 171 2.14 -7.67 19.21
C THR A 171 3.31 -8.59 18.91
N PHE A 172 3.47 -9.66 19.67
CA PHE A 172 4.56 -10.62 19.45
C PHE A 172 4.47 -11.30 18.07
N THR A 173 3.27 -11.71 17.65
CA THR A 173 3.09 -12.46 16.39
C THR A 173 3.25 -11.58 15.14
N ILE A 174 2.89 -10.30 15.21
CA ILE A 174 2.94 -9.38 14.06
C ILE A 174 4.33 -8.72 13.95
N SER A 175 5.06 -8.59 15.05
CA SER A 175 6.39 -7.93 15.07
C SER A 175 7.55 -8.91 14.92
N ALA A 176 7.29 -10.21 14.84
CA ALA A 176 8.30 -11.26 14.64
C ALA A 176 8.53 -11.56 13.16
#